data_eaa461b08440622c4d9fccee8c22ccd4
#
_entry.id   eaa461b08440622c4d9fccee8c22ccd4
#
_cell.length_a   1.000
_cell.length_b   1.000
_cell.length_c   1.000
_cell.angle_alpha   90.00
_cell.angle_beta   90.00
_cell.angle_gamma   90.00
#
_symmetry.space_group_name_H-M   'P 1'
#
loop_
_entity.id
_entity.type
_entity.pdbx_description
1 polymer ?
#
loop_
_entity_poly.entity_id
_entity_poly.type
_entity_poly.pdbx_seq_one_letter_code
_entity_poly.pdbx_strand_id
1 'polypeptide(L)'
;MNQIVDIHGNPLNSTDFKQAQTQQDSRIGMLMRQYAEHPSEALTPAKLSQLLKDADAGNLSAMADLAKDMEDKDGHLFSELTKRRRGWLKYDWSVEPPRNATEQEEKDAAAIQEILEDATWLDDLLFDCSDAILKSFSCNELNWAFDNGEHIITGYEFRDQNLFQTHPDNRNQLMLRD
;
A
#
# COMPACT_ATOMS: atom_id res chain seq x y z
N MET A 1 -11.04 -40.23 12.76
CA MET A 1 -11.32 -39.46 11.51
C MET A 1 -11.65 -38.06 11.94
N ASN A 2 -10.87 -37.08 11.49
CA ASN A 2 -11.17 -35.66 11.80
C ASN A 2 -12.41 -35.26 10.99
N GLN A 3 -13.47 -34.92 11.68
CA GLN A 3 -14.72 -34.43 11.09
C GLN A 3 -14.53 -32.97 10.71
N ILE A 4 -14.88 -32.61 9.46
CA ILE A 4 -14.82 -31.23 8.99
C ILE A 4 -15.98 -30.47 9.63
N VAL A 5 -15.69 -29.31 10.25
CA VAL A 5 -16.66 -28.47 10.93
C VAL A 5 -16.76 -27.09 10.27
N ASP A 6 -17.90 -26.42 10.40
CA ASP A 6 -18.10 -25.04 9.95
C ASP A 6 -17.36 -24.02 10.86
N ILE A 7 -17.45 -22.75 10.55
CA ILE A 7 -16.83 -21.66 11.33
C ILE A 7 -17.42 -21.52 12.75
N HIS A 8 -18.54 -22.18 13.04
CA HIS A 8 -19.21 -22.19 14.34
C HIS A 8 -18.93 -23.49 15.13
N GLY A 9 -18.11 -24.41 14.55
CA GLY A 9 -17.75 -25.67 15.18
C GLY A 9 -18.78 -26.81 14.99
N ASN A 10 -19.80 -26.63 14.15
CA ASN A 10 -20.78 -27.66 13.87
C ASN A 10 -20.28 -28.60 12.77
N PRO A 11 -20.54 -29.93 12.87
CA PRO A 11 -20.13 -30.85 11.84
C PRO A 11 -20.90 -30.61 10.53
N LEU A 12 -20.15 -30.50 9.42
CA LEU A 12 -20.74 -30.38 8.10
C LEU A 12 -21.41 -31.68 7.68
N ASN A 13 -22.66 -31.58 7.25
CA ASN A 13 -23.43 -32.75 6.83
C ASN A 13 -23.02 -33.15 5.41
N SER A 14 -22.70 -34.44 5.20
CA SER A 14 -22.32 -34.97 3.89
C SER A 14 -23.41 -34.85 2.81
N THR A 15 -24.65 -34.61 3.20
CA THR A 15 -25.78 -34.31 2.29
C THR A 15 -25.67 -32.95 1.64
N ASP A 16 -25.04 -31.96 2.30
CA ASP A 16 -24.89 -30.60 1.77
C ASP A 16 -23.93 -30.55 0.58
N PHE A 17 -23.01 -31.52 0.51
CA PHE A 17 -22.06 -31.67 -0.61
C PHE A 17 -22.62 -32.48 -1.81
N LYS A 18 -23.81 -33.10 -1.66
CA LYS A 18 -24.43 -33.88 -2.70
C LYS A 18 -25.46 -33.12 -3.53
N GLN A 19 -25.78 -31.89 -3.12
CA GLN A 19 -26.66 -31.04 -3.91
C GLN A 19 -25.86 -30.45 -5.07
N ALA A 20 -26.40 -30.52 -6.28
CA ALA A 20 -25.82 -29.84 -7.43
C ALA A 20 -25.71 -28.34 -7.11
N GLN A 21 -24.50 -27.78 -7.19
CA GLN A 21 -24.32 -26.34 -7.07
C GLN A 21 -25.07 -25.68 -8.22
N THR A 22 -26.16 -25.01 -7.90
CA THR A 22 -26.92 -24.24 -8.88
C THR A 22 -26.12 -22.96 -9.19
N GLN A 23 -26.06 -22.58 -10.47
CA GLN A 23 -25.39 -21.34 -10.92
C GLN A 23 -26.07 -20.06 -10.39
N GLN A 24 -27.07 -20.19 -9.54
CA GLN A 24 -27.81 -19.09 -8.88
C GLN A 24 -27.37 -18.85 -7.43
N ASP A 25 -26.18 -19.29 -7.04
CA ASP A 25 -25.64 -18.99 -5.72
C ASP A 25 -25.44 -17.47 -5.59
N SER A 26 -26.06 -16.90 -4.57
CA SER A 26 -25.93 -15.47 -4.20
C SER A 26 -24.48 -14.98 -4.05
N ARG A 27 -23.53 -15.90 -3.83
CA ARG A 27 -22.09 -15.59 -3.78
C ARG A 27 -21.52 -15.09 -5.10
N ILE A 28 -22.00 -15.60 -6.25
CA ILE A 28 -21.57 -15.11 -7.57
C ILE A 28 -22.06 -13.69 -7.79
N GLY A 29 -23.28 -13.37 -7.37
CA GLY A 29 -23.82 -12.01 -7.42
C GLY A 29 -23.07 -11.02 -6.49
N MET A 30 -22.60 -11.48 -5.33
CA MET A 30 -21.75 -10.66 -4.44
C MET A 30 -20.36 -10.43 -5.01
N LEU A 31 -19.72 -11.45 -5.58
CA LEU A 31 -18.43 -11.31 -6.25
C LEU A 31 -18.51 -10.33 -7.43
N MET A 32 -19.52 -10.45 -8.28
CA MET A 32 -19.71 -9.52 -9.40
C MET A 32 -20.01 -8.09 -8.92
N ARG A 33 -20.72 -7.89 -7.80
CA ARG A 33 -20.93 -6.56 -7.23
C ARG A 33 -19.67 -5.95 -6.64
N GLN A 34 -18.81 -6.75 -5.99
CA GLN A 34 -17.52 -6.27 -5.49
C GLN A 34 -16.59 -5.79 -6.61
N TYR A 35 -16.65 -6.39 -7.78
CA TYR A 35 -15.85 -5.97 -8.94
C TYR A 35 -16.53 -4.91 -9.82
N ALA A 36 -17.81 -4.62 -9.62
CA ALA A 36 -18.57 -3.68 -10.44
C ALA A 36 -18.54 -2.22 -9.94
N GLU A 37 -18.08 -1.98 -8.71
CA GLU A 37 -18.06 -0.64 -8.11
C GLU A 37 -16.65 -0.02 -8.18
N HIS A 38 -16.14 0.18 -9.40
CA HIS A 38 -14.92 0.95 -9.58
C HIS A 38 -15.19 2.46 -9.42
N PRO A 39 -14.36 3.22 -8.74
CA PRO A 39 -14.52 4.68 -8.59
C PRO A 39 -14.60 5.43 -9.91
N SER A 40 -13.94 4.93 -10.95
CA SER A 40 -13.98 5.49 -12.30
C SER A 40 -15.28 5.19 -13.06
N GLU A 41 -16.10 4.25 -12.59
CA GLU A 41 -17.37 3.92 -13.24
C GLU A 41 -18.37 5.07 -13.09
N ALA A 42 -18.94 5.51 -14.21
CA ALA A 42 -19.83 6.68 -14.28
C ALA A 42 -19.22 7.94 -13.62
N LEU A 43 -17.90 8.16 -13.78
CA LEU A 43 -17.23 9.35 -13.28
C LEU A 43 -17.72 10.57 -14.04
N THR A 44 -18.40 11.46 -13.32
CA THR A 44 -18.82 12.77 -13.82
C THR A 44 -17.99 13.87 -13.19
N PRO A 45 -17.92 15.08 -13.79
CA PRO A 45 -17.23 16.22 -13.18
C PRO A 45 -17.75 16.56 -11.77
N ALA A 46 -19.04 16.38 -11.53
CA ALA A 46 -19.63 16.59 -10.20
C ALA A 46 -19.14 15.55 -9.19
N LYS A 47 -19.12 14.26 -9.58
CA LYS A 47 -18.59 13.17 -8.74
C LYS A 47 -17.10 13.37 -8.44
N LEU A 48 -16.30 13.74 -9.44
CA LEU A 48 -14.90 14.07 -9.25
C LEU A 48 -14.71 15.24 -8.28
N SER A 49 -15.46 16.32 -8.45
CA SER A 49 -15.41 17.47 -7.54
C SER A 49 -15.75 17.10 -6.10
N GLN A 50 -16.69 16.17 -5.90
CA GLN A 50 -17.02 15.68 -4.56
C GLN A 50 -15.87 14.83 -3.96
N LEU A 51 -15.29 13.92 -4.73
CA LEU A 51 -14.14 13.12 -4.29
C LEU A 51 -12.96 14.00 -3.85
N LEU A 52 -12.66 15.05 -4.60
CA LEU A 52 -11.60 15.99 -4.24
C LEU A 52 -11.93 16.79 -2.97
N LYS A 53 -13.19 17.19 -2.78
CA LYS A 53 -13.62 17.86 -1.53
C LYS A 53 -13.55 16.93 -0.32
N ASP A 54 -13.89 15.67 -0.50
CA ASP A 54 -13.79 14.66 0.57
C ASP A 54 -12.33 14.43 0.96
N ALA A 55 -11.43 14.40 -0.03
CA ALA A 55 -9.98 14.33 0.20
C ALA A 55 -9.47 15.59 0.92
N ASP A 56 -9.92 16.78 0.53
CA ASP A 56 -9.62 18.05 1.23
C ASP A 56 -10.14 18.04 2.67
N ALA A 57 -11.23 17.33 2.95
CA ALA A 57 -11.77 17.16 4.29
C ALA A 57 -11.05 16.06 5.11
N GLY A 58 -10.10 15.34 4.50
CA GLY A 58 -9.27 14.33 5.17
C GLY A 58 -9.59 12.89 4.83
N ASN A 59 -10.69 12.62 4.11
CA ASN A 59 -11.01 11.28 3.62
C ASN A 59 -10.30 11.00 2.29
N LEU A 60 -9.13 10.40 2.37
CA LEU A 60 -8.24 10.17 1.22
C LEU A 60 -8.60 8.89 0.43
N SER A 61 -9.41 7.98 0.99
CA SER A 61 -9.60 6.64 0.43
C SER A 61 -10.19 6.65 -0.98
N ALA A 62 -11.27 7.40 -1.20
CA ALA A 62 -11.93 7.44 -2.52
C ALA A 62 -11.05 8.07 -3.61
N MET A 63 -10.19 9.01 -3.25
CA MET A 63 -9.19 9.58 -4.16
C MET A 63 -8.07 8.57 -4.47
N ALA A 64 -7.59 7.84 -3.47
CA ALA A 64 -6.58 6.80 -3.65
C ALA A 64 -7.10 5.65 -4.53
N ASP A 65 -8.34 5.21 -4.28
CA ASP A 65 -9.00 4.17 -5.10
C ASP A 65 -9.21 4.63 -6.55
N LEU A 66 -9.58 5.91 -6.76
CA LEU A 66 -9.70 6.46 -8.11
C LEU A 66 -8.34 6.51 -8.82
N ALA A 67 -7.27 6.93 -8.13
CA ALA A 67 -5.94 6.98 -8.69
C ALA A 67 -5.43 5.58 -9.09
N LYS A 68 -5.67 4.57 -8.25
CA LYS A 68 -5.37 3.17 -8.53
C LYS A 68 -6.13 2.66 -9.75
N ASP A 69 -7.44 2.96 -9.82
CA ASP A 69 -8.30 2.56 -10.93
C ASP A 69 -7.87 3.20 -12.27
N MET A 70 -7.40 4.46 -12.22
CA MET A 70 -6.82 5.14 -13.37
C MET A 70 -5.51 4.47 -13.83
N GLU A 71 -4.64 4.10 -12.91
CA GLU A 71 -3.39 3.40 -13.19
C GLU A 71 -3.67 2.02 -13.82
N ASP A 72 -4.64 1.27 -13.29
CA ASP A 72 -5.00 -0.06 -13.77
C ASP A 72 -5.66 -0.04 -15.17
N LYS A 73 -6.42 1.01 -15.49
CA LYS A 73 -7.20 1.10 -16.73
C LYS A 73 -6.53 1.86 -17.86
N ASP A 74 -5.61 2.75 -17.57
CA ASP A 74 -4.88 3.54 -18.54
C ASP A 74 -3.43 3.07 -18.70
N GLY A 75 -3.18 2.21 -19.69
CA GLY A 75 -1.85 1.67 -19.98
C GLY A 75 -0.80 2.74 -20.34
N HIS A 76 -1.23 3.92 -20.85
CA HIS A 76 -0.31 5.02 -21.09
C HIS A 76 0.11 5.70 -19.78
N LEU A 77 -0.85 5.99 -18.91
CA LEU A 77 -0.57 6.51 -17.56
C LEU A 77 0.33 5.56 -16.78
N PHE A 78 0.01 4.26 -16.77
CA PHE A 78 0.85 3.23 -16.13
C PHE A 78 2.29 3.24 -16.64
N SER A 79 2.46 3.31 -17.98
CA SER A 79 3.79 3.34 -18.61
C SER A 79 4.58 4.58 -18.21
N GLU A 80 3.99 5.77 -18.24
CA GLU A 80 4.66 7.02 -17.89
C GLU A 80 4.99 7.10 -16.38
N LEU A 81 4.08 6.64 -15.52
CA LEU A 81 4.35 6.53 -14.08
C LEU A 81 5.51 5.56 -13.81
N THR A 82 5.50 4.39 -14.45
CA THR A 82 6.58 3.39 -14.29
C THR A 82 7.92 3.93 -14.74
N LYS A 83 7.98 4.64 -15.87
CA LYS A 83 9.21 5.31 -16.33
C LYS A 83 9.69 6.33 -15.30
N ARG A 84 8.79 7.13 -14.76
CA ARG A 84 9.12 8.14 -13.75
C ARG A 84 9.59 7.51 -12.44
N ARG A 85 8.91 6.46 -11.97
CA ARG A 85 9.27 5.68 -10.78
C ARG A 85 10.65 5.05 -10.91
N ARG A 86 10.99 4.47 -12.07
CA ARG A 86 12.29 3.87 -12.33
C ARG A 86 13.38 4.88 -12.67
N GLY A 87 13.00 6.09 -13.06
CA GLY A 87 13.95 7.13 -13.48
C GLY A 87 14.85 7.57 -12.34
N TRP A 88 14.30 7.77 -11.15
CA TRP A 88 15.07 8.24 -10.01
C TRP A 88 15.89 7.14 -9.30
N LEU A 89 15.51 5.85 -9.43
CA LEU A 89 16.31 4.72 -8.94
C LEU A 89 17.65 4.55 -9.65
N LYS A 90 17.86 5.26 -10.76
CA LYS A 90 19.13 5.22 -11.52
C LYS A 90 20.17 6.19 -11.00
N TYR A 91 19.79 7.09 -10.09
CA TYR A 91 20.75 8.02 -9.51
C TYR A 91 21.52 7.35 -8.40
N ASP A 92 22.84 7.56 -8.42
CA ASP A 92 23.70 7.18 -7.31
C ASP A 92 23.31 8.00 -6.08
N TRP A 93 23.26 7.35 -4.94
CA TRP A 93 22.96 7.98 -3.66
C TRP A 93 24.08 7.70 -2.66
N SER A 94 24.24 8.57 -1.68
CA SER A 94 25.21 8.40 -0.60
C SER A 94 24.65 8.97 0.70
N VAL A 95 25.05 8.38 1.81
CA VAL A 95 24.77 8.90 3.14
C VAL A 95 25.90 9.86 3.52
N GLU A 96 25.59 11.15 3.59
CA GLU A 96 26.56 12.18 3.95
C GLU A 96 26.39 12.59 5.42
N PRO A 97 27.47 12.68 6.19
CA PRO A 97 27.40 13.19 7.54
C PRO A 97 27.04 14.69 7.55
N PRO A 98 26.59 15.25 8.69
CA PRO A 98 26.28 16.66 8.81
C PRO A 98 27.48 17.55 8.48
N ARG A 99 27.23 18.79 8.04
CA ARG A 99 28.28 19.77 7.82
C ARG A 99 29.01 20.05 9.14
N ASN A 100 30.31 19.88 9.23
CA ASN A 100 31.14 19.90 10.44
C ASN A 100 30.89 18.71 11.36
N ALA A 101 30.74 17.54 10.82
CA ALA A 101 30.58 16.29 11.55
C ALA A 101 31.70 16.05 12.55
N THR A 102 31.36 15.44 13.65
CA THR A 102 32.32 14.84 14.57
C THR A 102 32.82 13.49 14.00
N GLU A 103 33.94 13.00 14.49
CA GLU A 103 34.47 11.68 14.09
C GLU A 103 33.45 10.54 14.29
N GLN A 104 32.59 10.65 15.30
CA GLN A 104 31.53 9.67 15.56
C GLN A 104 30.42 9.74 14.49
N GLU A 105 29.98 10.95 14.11
CA GLU A 105 28.95 11.14 13.07
C GLU A 105 29.45 10.67 11.70
N GLU A 106 30.74 10.81 11.40
CA GLU A 106 31.33 10.25 10.19
C GLU A 106 31.31 8.72 10.18
N LYS A 107 31.62 8.09 11.32
CA LYS A 107 31.54 6.63 11.47
C LYS A 107 30.10 6.13 11.38
N ASP A 108 29.16 6.85 11.99
CA ASP A 108 27.74 6.49 11.96
C ASP A 108 27.19 6.60 10.52
N ALA A 109 27.55 7.62 9.78
CA ALA A 109 27.16 7.77 8.37
C ALA A 109 27.72 6.63 7.51
N ALA A 110 28.99 6.25 7.71
CA ALA A 110 29.59 5.13 6.99
C ALA A 110 28.90 3.79 7.33
N ALA A 111 28.57 3.55 8.60
CA ALA A 111 27.84 2.34 9.02
C ALA A 111 26.44 2.29 8.43
N ILE A 112 25.71 3.41 8.39
CA ILE A 112 24.39 3.49 7.74
C ILE A 112 24.50 3.25 6.24
N GLN A 113 25.53 3.79 5.57
CA GLN A 113 25.78 3.53 4.15
C GLN A 113 25.91 2.03 3.88
N GLU A 114 26.74 1.33 4.66
CA GLU A 114 26.97 -0.12 4.54
C GLU A 114 25.67 -0.92 4.75
N ILE A 115 24.89 -0.58 5.79
CA ILE A 115 23.60 -1.22 6.06
C ILE A 115 22.63 -1.07 4.88
N LEU A 116 22.58 0.12 4.28
CA LEU A 116 21.67 0.39 3.17
C LEU A 116 22.13 -0.24 1.85
N GLU A 117 23.44 -0.32 1.62
CA GLU A 117 24.00 -1.01 0.44
C GLU A 117 23.74 -2.52 0.49
N ASP A 118 23.78 -3.12 1.67
CA ASP A 118 23.48 -4.54 1.88
C ASP A 118 21.97 -4.85 1.88
N ALA A 119 21.11 -3.83 1.93
CA ALA A 119 19.67 -3.98 1.99
C ALA A 119 19.06 -4.32 0.63
N THR A 120 18.92 -5.60 0.32
CA THR A 120 18.35 -6.09 -0.96
C THR A 120 16.90 -5.65 -1.23
N TRP A 121 16.18 -5.19 -0.21
CA TRP A 121 14.81 -4.69 -0.28
C TRP A 121 14.73 -3.17 -0.54
N LEU A 122 15.86 -2.46 -0.52
CA LEU A 122 15.85 -0.99 -0.57
C LEU A 122 15.32 -0.45 -1.90
N ASP A 123 15.73 -1.02 -3.02
CA ASP A 123 15.27 -0.57 -4.34
C ASP A 123 13.75 -0.75 -4.50
N ASP A 124 13.20 -1.86 -3.99
CA ASP A 124 11.77 -2.10 -4.01
C ASP A 124 11.02 -1.13 -3.09
N LEU A 125 11.53 -0.86 -1.89
CA LEU A 125 10.99 0.15 -0.98
C LEU A 125 10.95 1.53 -1.66
N LEU A 126 12.04 1.92 -2.28
CA LEU A 126 12.14 3.21 -2.97
C LEU A 126 11.18 3.28 -4.16
N PHE A 127 11.01 2.18 -4.90
CA PHE A 127 10.02 2.09 -5.95
C PHE A 127 8.59 2.27 -5.40
N ASP A 128 8.25 1.62 -4.31
CA ASP A 128 6.94 1.72 -3.66
C ASP A 128 6.70 3.10 -3.02
N CYS A 129 7.74 3.73 -2.47
CA CYS A 129 7.67 5.13 -2.04
C CYS A 129 7.25 6.07 -3.17
N SER A 130 7.64 5.76 -4.40
CA SER A 130 7.29 6.57 -5.57
C SER A 130 5.82 6.48 -6.00
N ASP A 131 5.03 5.59 -5.40
CA ASP A 131 3.57 5.53 -5.56
C ASP A 131 2.90 6.85 -5.11
N ALA A 132 3.55 7.58 -4.22
CA ALA A 132 3.16 8.94 -3.82
C ALA A 132 3.05 9.93 -4.99
N ILE A 133 3.66 9.69 -6.15
CA ILE A 133 3.61 10.59 -7.30
C ILE A 133 2.18 10.80 -7.79
N LEU A 134 1.35 9.75 -7.80
CA LEU A 134 -0.05 9.84 -8.22
C LEU A 134 -1.00 10.02 -7.03
N LYS A 135 -0.69 9.39 -5.89
CA LYS A 135 -1.59 9.28 -4.73
C LYS A 135 -1.26 10.25 -3.59
N SER A 136 -0.29 11.15 -3.79
CA SER A 136 0.18 12.20 -2.86
C SER A 136 1.04 11.72 -1.70
N PHE A 137 0.92 10.49 -1.26
CA PHE A 137 1.74 9.88 -0.22
C PHE A 137 1.88 8.37 -0.44
N SER A 138 2.88 7.79 0.20
CA SER A 138 3.09 6.35 0.28
C SER A 138 3.33 5.97 1.74
N CYS A 139 2.85 4.81 2.14
CA CYS A 139 3.07 4.26 3.48
C CYS A 139 3.73 2.90 3.37
N ASN A 140 4.87 2.79 4.04
CA ASN A 140 5.63 1.55 4.09
C ASN A 140 5.95 1.24 5.57
N GLU A 141 5.60 0.05 6.02
CA GLU A 141 5.90 -0.43 7.36
C GLU A 141 7.23 -1.15 7.35
N LEU A 142 8.16 -0.74 8.20
CA LEU A 142 9.47 -1.36 8.30
C LEU A 142 9.43 -2.54 9.27
N ASN A 143 9.93 -3.69 8.84
CA ASN A 143 10.05 -4.88 9.64
C ASN A 143 11.38 -4.86 10.40
N TRP A 144 11.29 -4.95 11.73
CA TRP A 144 12.45 -4.91 12.61
C TRP A 144 12.73 -6.28 13.23
N ALA A 145 13.99 -6.60 13.37
CA ALA A 145 14.46 -7.73 14.17
C ALA A 145 15.50 -7.27 15.18
N PHE A 146 15.74 -8.10 16.19
CA PHE A 146 16.82 -7.89 17.14
C PHE A 146 17.83 -9.03 16.96
N ASP A 147 19.02 -8.70 16.52
CA ASP A 147 20.11 -9.65 16.28
C ASP A 147 21.42 -9.11 16.84
N ASN A 148 22.22 -9.99 17.45
CA ASN A 148 23.54 -9.67 18.02
C ASN A 148 23.59 -8.43 18.95
N GLY A 149 22.47 -8.08 19.60
CA GLY A 149 22.40 -6.93 20.51
C GLY A 149 21.96 -5.63 19.85
N GLU A 150 21.65 -5.64 18.55
CA GLU A 150 21.25 -4.48 17.76
C GLU A 150 19.87 -4.67 17.13
N HIS A 151 19.18 -3.54 16.90
CA HIS A 151 17.95 -3.51 16.10
C HIS A 151 18.30 -3.33 14.63
N ILE A 152 17.89 -4.29 13.81
CA ILE A 152 18.11 -4.29 12.36
C ILE A 152 16.79 -4.23 11.60
N ILE A 153 16.80 -3.58 10.44
CA ILE A 153 15.65 -3.59 9.51
C ILE A 153 15.83 -4.79 8.57
N THR A 154 14.87 -5.70 8.58
CA THR A 154 14.91 -6.95 7.79
C THR A 154 14.12 -6.87 6.48
N GLY A 155 13.33 -5.82 6.32
CA GLY A 155 12.48 -5.63 5.15
C GLY A 155 11.39 -4.61 5.40
N TYR A 156 10.41 -4.58 4.52
CA TYR A 156 9.27 -3.67 4.64
C TYR A 156 8.00 -4.32 4.07
N GLU A 157 6.86 -3.72 4.36
CA GLU A 157 5.57 -4.04 3.76
C GLU A 157 4.91 -2.77 3.27
N PHE A 158 4.53 -2.73 2.00
CA PHE A 158 3.72 -1.66 1.44
C PHE A 158 2.31 -1.68 2.05
N ARG A 159 1.81 -0.53 2.48
CA ARG A 159 0.47 -0.36 3.01
C ARG A 159 -0.35 0.52 2.08
N ASP A 160 -1.50 0.00 1.64
CA ASP A 160 -2.39 0.71 0.70
C ASP A 160 -2.87 2.04 1.32
N GLN A 161 -2.88 3.11 0.53
CA GLN A 161 -3.25 4.45 0.96
C GLN A 161 -4.70 4.56 1.44
N ASN A 162 -5.59 3.69 0.97
CA ASN A 162 -6.99 3.68 1.38
C ASN A 162 -7.20 3.27 2.85
N LEU A 163 -6.16 2.71 3.49
CA LEU A 163 -6.16 2.41 4.93
C LEU A 163 -5.95 3.65 5.81
N PHE A 164 -5.61 4.79 5.21
CA PHE A 164 -5.23 5.99 5.94
C PHE A 164 -6.19 7.14 5.69
N GLN A 165 -6.24 8.04 6.66
CA GLN A 165 -6.94 9.32 6.58
C GLN A 165 -6.12 10.38 7.31
N THR A 166 -6.39 11.66 7.05
CA THR A 166 -5.77 12.72 7.84
C THR A 166 -6.61 13.03 9.08
N HIS A 167 -5.93 13.49 10.14
CA HIS A 167 -6.63 13.93 11.34
C HIS A 167 -7.52 15.15 11.05
N PRO A 168 -8.78 15.20 11.53
CA PRO A 168 -9.71 16.29 11.24
C PRO A 168 -9.18 17.69 11.58
N ASP A 169 -8.46 17.79 12.70
CA ASP A 169 -7.94 19.07 13.21
C ASP A 169 -6.47 19.33 12.82
N ASN A 170 -5.76 18.33 12.30
CA ASN A 170 -4.36 18.44 11.91
C ASN A 170 -4.05 17.64 10.66
N ARG A 171 -4.15 18.26 9.50
CA ARG A 171 -3.93 17.62 8.18
C ARG A 171 -2.52 17.07 7.96
N ASN A 172 -1.56 17.48 8.80
CA ASN A 172 -0.18 16.95 8.74
C ASN A 172 -0.03 15.62 9.50
N GLN A 173 -1.07 15.17 10.17
CA GLN A 173 -1.07 13.91 10.92
C GLN A 173 -1.88 12.87 10.16
N LEU A 174 -1.20 11.81 9.74
CA LEU A 174 -1.82 10.65 9.14
C LEU A 174 -2.30 9.69 10.24
N MET A 175 -3.47 9.09 10.05
CA MET A 175 -4.07 8.13 10.97
C MET A 175 -4.54 6.91 10.19
N LEU A 176 -4.63 5.77 10.85
CA LEU A 176 -5.36 4.62 10.32
C LEU A 176 -6.86 4.98 10.28
N ARG A 177 -7.51 4.48 9.26
CA ARG A 177 -8.95 4.59 9.11
C ARG A 177 -9.63 3.50 9.94
N ASP A 178 -10.65 3.87 10.70
CA ASP A 178 -11.49 2.96 11.49
C ASP A 178 -12.44 2.13 10.62
#